data_50da3e60c178b1c91e5e014647ab4440
#
_entry.id   50da3e60c178b1c91e5e014647ab4440
#
_cell.length_a   1.000
_cell.length_b   1.000
_cell.length_c   1.000
_cell.angle_alpha   90.00
_cell.angle_beta   90.00
_cell.angle_gamma   90.00
#
_symmetry.space_group_name_H-M   'P 1'
#
loop_
_entity.id
_entity.type
_entity.pdbx_description
1 polymer ?
#
loop_
_entity_poly.entity_id
_entity_poly.type
_entity_poly.pdbx_seq_one_letter_code
_entity_poly.pdbx_strand_id
1 'polypeptide(L)'
;YLAQVRQAVTVVITPLIALMQDQVSQLEARGVHCATFLNSNVSHEEREERLNAIHKGEKSILYIAPEMLLTTSLETLLGGRRIGLFVVDEAHTVTSWGRDFRADYWFLGDYLERQRKNGLHFPVLCLTATAVYGGKDDVVQDTISTLGLNQPILYLGRVRRDNIDFDIHPLDKQTDESRDEFKVNHVAQKIAEYVTEGKK
;
A
#
# COMPACT_ATOMS: atom_id res chain seq x y z
N TYR A 1 -11.89 13.08 -11.46
CA TYR A 1 -13.35 13.17 -11.58
C TYR A 1 -14.03 13.35 -10.21
N LEU A 2 -13.82 12.43 -9.24
CA LEU A 2 -14.44 12.53 -7.90
C LEU A 2 -14.04 13.81 -7.15
N ALA A 3 -12.78 14.20 -7.24
CA ALA A 3 -12.24 15.39 -6.60
C ALA A 3 -12.81 16.69 -7.20
N GLN A 4 -12.82 16.78 -8.53
CA GLN A 4 -13.21 18.00 -9.24
C GLN A 4 -14.73 18.17 -9.32
N VAL A 5 -15.47 17.09 -9.59
CA VAL A 5 -16.92 17.18 -9.84
C VAL A 5 -17.75 17.08 -8.55
N ARG A 6 -17.27 16.31 -7.56
CA ARG A 6 -18.03 16.06 -6.32
C ARG A 6 -17.45 16.71 -5.07
N GLN A 7 -16.37 17.46 -5.18
CA GLN A 7 -15.63 18.05 -4.05
C GLN A 7 -15.28 17.03 -2.96
N ALA A 8 -15.14 15.78 -3.35
CA ALA A 8 -14.84 14.68 -2.46
C ALA A 8 -13.32 14.42 -2.39
N VAL A 9 -12.87 13.81 -1.33
CA VAL A 9 -11.46 13.44 -1.12
C VAL A 9 -11.27 11.95 -1.35
N THR A 10 -10.23 11.58 -2.08
CA THR A 10 -9.71 10.20 -2.09
C THR A 10 -8.71 10.08 -0.96
N VAL A 11 -8.96 9.18 -0.03
CA VAL A 11 -8.03 8.86 1.08
C VAL A 11 -7.30 7.58 0.72
N VAL A 12 -5.98 7.60 0.74
CA VAL A 12 -5.11 6.46 0.43
C VAL A 12 -4.34 6.08 1.68
N ILE A 13 -4.61 4.89 2.19
CA ILE A 13 -3.85 4.29 3.29
C ILE A 13 -2.70 3.49 2.69
N THR A 14 -1.47 3.85 3.03
CA THR A 14 -0.27 3.14 2.57
C THR A 14 0.74 2.98 3.69
N PRO A 15 1.42 1.81 3.82
CA PRO A 15 2.24 1.50 4.97
C PRO A 15 3.63 2.13 4.94
N LEU A 16 4.07 2.63 3.80
CA LEU A 16 5.46 3.06 3.60
C LEU A 16 5.52 4.57 3.37
N ILE A 17 6.07 5.27 4.37
CA ILE A 17 6.25 6.74 4.34
C ILE A 17 7.02 7.20 3.10
N ALA A 18 8.09 6.50 2.73
CA ALA A 18 8.89 6.84 1.55
C ALA A 18 8.06 6.74 0.25
N LEU A 19 7.20 5.72 0.14
CA LEU A 19 6.33 5.57 -1.03
C LEU A 19 5.30 6.69 -1.16
N MET A 20 4.81 7.26 -0.05
CA MET A 20 3.87 8.38 -0.10
C MET A 20 4.48 9.59 -0.83
N GLN A 21 5.70 9.95 -0.47
CA GLN A 21 6.42 11.07 -1.07
C GLN A 21 6.67 10.82 -2.55
N ASP A 22 7.16 9.63 -2.89
CA ASP A 22 7.42 9.25 -4.27
C ASP A 22 6.15 9.26 -5.13
N GLN A 23 5.05 8.72 -4.62
CA GLN A 23 3.78 8.69 -5.34
C GLN A 23 3.24 10.11 -5.57
N VAL A 24 3.29 10.98 -4.56
CA VAL A 24 2.86 12.39 -4.71
C VAL A 24 3.77 13.11 -5.71
N SER A 25 5.09 12.97 -5.59
CA SER A 25 6.05 13.59 -6.52
C SER A 25 5.86 13.11 -7.97
N GLN A 26 5.58 11.82 -8.17
CA GLN A 26 5.28 11.27 -9.51
C GLN A 26 3.96 11.81 -10.07
N LEU A 27 2.94 12.00 -9.23
CA LEU A 27 1.68 12.64 -9.64
C LEU A 27 1.92 14.10 -10.06
N GLU A 28 2.67 14.85 -9.28
CA GLU A 28 3.05 16.24 -9.59
C GLU A 28 3.83 16.34 -10.90
N ALA A 29 4.80 15.47 -11.12
CA ALA A 29 5.56 15.39 -12.36
C ALA A 29 4.68 15.10 -13.60
N ARG A 30 3.52 14.48 -13.39
CA ARG A 30 2.51 14.22 -14.43
C ARG A 30 1.42 15.30 -14.52
N GLY A 31 1.58 16.43 -13.82
CA GLY A 31 0.63 17.54 -13.82
C GLY A 31 -0.57 17.34 -12.90
N VAL A 32 -0.55 16.34 -11.99
CA VAL A 32 -1.60 16.12 -10.99
C VAL A 32 -1.19 16.77 -9.67
N HIS A 33 -1.57 18.03 -9.46
CA HIS A 33 -1.14 18.82 -8.30
C HIS A 33 -2.11 18.73 -7.11
N CYS A 34 -3.19 17.97 -7.21
CA CYS A 34 -4.20 17.84 -6.16
C CYS A 34 -3.90 16.76 -5.11
N ALA A 35 -2.73 16.15 -5.15
CA ALA A 35 -2.29 15.16 -4.16
C ALA A 35 -1.47 15.80 -3.05
N THR A 36 -1.56 15.21 -1.85
CA THR A 36 -0.70 15.53 -0.70
C THR A 36 -0.59 14.32 0.22
N PHE A 37 0.29 14.37 1.23
CA PHE A 37 0.46 13.31 2.21
C PHE A 37 0.63 13.87 3.62
N LEU A 38 0.30 13.05 4.61
CA LEU A 38 0.55 13.29 6.03
C LEU A 38 1.15 12.03 6.64
N ASN A 39 2.25 12.20 7.36
CA ASN A 39 2.93 11.15 8.11
C ASN A 39 3.66 11.74 9.31
N SER A 40 4.35 10.92 10.09
CA SER A 40 5.07 11.32 11.30
C SER A 40 6.28 12.22 11.03
N ASN A 41 6.80 12.26 9.80
CA ASN A 41 7.98 13.06 9.45
C ASN A 41 7.63 14.47 8.98
N VAL A 42 6.35 14.77 8.77
CA VAL A 42 5.87 16.10 8.38
C VAL A 42 5.91 17.01 9.59
N SER A 43 6.56 18.18 9.49
CA SER A 43 6.60 19.18 10.54
C SER A 43 5.20 19.68 10.90
N HIS A 44 5.05 20.31 12.07
CA HIS A 44 3.74 20.85 12.49
C HIS A 44 3.25 21.94 11.53
N GLU A 45 4.13 22.81 11.09
CA GLU A 45 3.82 23.89 10.16
C GLU A 45 3.37 23.36 8.79
N GLU A 46 4.15 22.45 8.20
CA GLU A 46 3.77 21.80 6.94
C GLU A 46 2.45 21.00 7.06
N ARG A 47 2.22 20.37 8.22
CA ARG A 47 0.97 19.64 8.47
C ARG A 47 -0.23 20.58 8.43
N GLU A 48 -0.15 21.73 9.09
CA GLU A 48 -1.22 22.72 9.07
C GLU A 48 -1.46 23.28 7.67
N GLU A 49 -0.40 23.57 6.92
CA GLU A 49 -0.49 24.03 5.54
C GLU A 49 -1.21 23.00 4.65
N ARG A 50 -0.81 21.72 4.73
CA ARG A 50 -1.43 20.63 3.96
C ARG A 50 -2.88 20.39 4.34
N LEU A 51 -3.22 20.44 5.63
CA LEU A 51 -4.61 20.33 6.09
C LEU A 51 -5.45 21.50 5.57
N ASN A 52 -4.94 22.72 5.63
CA ASN A 52 -5.61 23.89 5.10
C ASN A 52 -5.88 23.77 3.59
N ALA A 53 -4.91 23.25 2.82
CA ALA A 53 -5.08 23.01 1.40
C ALA A 53 -6.15 21.94 1.10
N ILE A 54 -6.25 20.91 1.94
CA ILE A 54 -7.35 19.92 1.86
C ILE A 54 -8.68 20.59 2.16
N HIS A 55 -8.78 21.32 3.26
CA HIS A 55 -10.04 21.97 3.70
C HIS A 55 -10.55 22.98 2.67
N LYS A 56 -9.66 23.72 2.01
CA LYS A 56 -9.98 24.66 0.92
C LYS A 56 -10.34 23.98 -0.40
N GLY A 57 -10.13 22.67 -0.54
CA GLY A 57 -10.39 21.94 -1.79
C GLY A 57 -9.25 21.98 -2.82
N GLU A 58 -8.12 22.57 -2.49
CA GLU A 58 -6.93 22.62 -3.35
C GLU A 58 -6.28 21.23 -3.50
N LYS A 59 -6.34 20.44 -2.43
CA LYS A 59 -5.90 19.03 -2.41
C LYS A 59 -7.11 18.12 -2.25
N SER A 60 -7.13 17.03 -3.03
CA SER A 60 -8.26 16.09 -3.09
C SER A 60 -7.84 14.62 -3.12
N ILE A 61 -6.54 14.36 -3.07
CA ILE A 61 -5.96 13.04 -2.84
C ILE A 61 -5.07 13.17 -1.62
N LEU A 62 -5.38 12.44 -0.57
CA LEU A 62 -4.65 12.45 0.70
C LEU A 62 -4.07 11.07 0.97
N TYR A 63 -2.75 10.97 0.96
CA TYR A 63 -2.02 9.79 1.44
C TYR A 63 -1.77 9.91 2.92
N ILE A 64 -2.09 8.88 3.69
CA ILE A 64 -1.80 8.80 5.12
C ILE A 64 -1.30 7.41 5.51
N ALA A 65 -0.50 7.37 6.56
CA ALA A 65 -0.15 6.13 7.22
C ALA A 65 -1.32 5.64 8.10
N PRO A 66 -1.50 4.32 8.24
CA PRO A 66 -2.64 3.75 8.99
C PRO A 66 -2.70 4.24 10.43
N GLU A 67 -1.58 4.41 11.11
CA GLU A 67 -1.50 4.90 12.49
C GLU A 67 -2.10 6.31 12.68
N MET A 68 -2.19 7.09 11.62
CA MET A 68 -2.85 8.40 11.67
C MET A 68 -4.33 8.30 12.05
N LEU A 69 -4.99 7.22 11.63
CA LEU A 69 -6.40 6.98 11.95
C LEU A 69 -6.65 6.59 13.42
N LEU A 70 -5.59 6.22 14.15
CA LEU A 70 -5.66 5.96 15.58
C LEU A 70 -5.64 7.26 16.40
N THR A 71 -5.00 8.29 15.87
CA THR A 71 -4.73 9.55 16.60
C THR A 71 -5.58 10.71 16.11
N THR A 72 -6.07 10.66 14.86
CA THR A 72 -6.80 11.78 14.25
C THR A 72 -8.00 11.25 13.47
N SER A 73 -9.16 11.85 13.67
CA SER A 73 -10.37 11.47 12.94
C SER A 73 -10.31 11.92 11.47
N LEU A 74 -10.96 11.17 10.58
CA LEU A 74 -11.10 11.59 9.17
C LEU A 74 -11.83 12.91 9.03
N GLU A 75 -12.79 13.19 9.90
CA GLU A 75 -13.50 14.47 9.92
C GLU A 75 -12.52 15.64 10.11
N THR A 76 -11.61 15.51 11.07
CA THR A 76 -10.56 16.52 11.32
C THR A 76 -9.60 16.64 10.13
N LEU A 77 -9.16 15.51 9.57
CA LEU A 77 -8.25 15.49 8.43
C LEU A 77 -8.86 16.13 7.18
N LEU A 78 -10.15 15.92 6.97
CA LEU A 78 -10.83 16.35 5.74
C LEU A 78 -11.60 17.67 5.89
N GLY A 79 -11.68 18.25 7.10
CA GLY A 79 -12.42 19.49 7.34
C GLY A 79 -13.91 19.40 6.98
N GLY A 80 -14.53 18.23 7.22
CA GLY A 80 -15.93 17.98 6.88
C GLY A 80 -16.17 17.63 5.40
N ARG A 81 -15.15 17.57 4.56
CA ARG A 81 -15.29 17.12 3.16
C ARG A 81 -15.63 15.63 3.10
N ARG A 82 -16.43 15.25 2.09
CA ARG A 82 -16.87 13.85 1.91
C ARG A 82 -15.74 12.97 1.38
N ILE A 83 -15.72 11.73 1.82
CA ILE A 83 -14.87 10.70 1.24
C ILE A 83 -15.53 10.23 -0.06
N GLY A 84 -14.81 10.38 -1.17
CA GLY A 84 -15.24 9.87 -2.47
C GLY A 84 -14.76 8.47 -2.77
N LEU A 85 -13.58 8.12 -2.22
CA LEU A 85 -12.96 6.81 -2.35
C LEU A 85 -11.99 6.60 -1.17
N PHE A 86 -12.03 5.43 -0.58
CA PHE A 86 -11.07 4.99 0.43
C PHE A 86 -10.22 3.87 -0.17
N VAL A 87 -8.92 4.10 -0.29
CA VAL A 87 -7.97 3.16 -0.90
C VAL A 87 -7.13 2.53 0.21
N VAL A 88 -7.02 1.22 0.20
CA VAL A 88 -6.10 0.45 1.04
C VAL A 88 -5.02 -0.12 0.13
N ASP A 89 -3.87 0.50 0.15
CA ASP A 89 -2.69 0.05 -0.58
C ASP A 89 -1.99 -1.05 0.22
N GLU A 90 -1.30 -1.97 -0.48
CA GLU A 90 -0.70 -3.16 0.11
C GLU A 90 -1.69 -3.93 1.02
N ALA A 91 -2.91 -4.10 0.53
CA ALA A 91 -4.04 -4.61 1.29
C ALA A 91 -3.81 -6.01 1.91
N HIS A 92 -2.84 -6.78 1.39
CA HIS A 92 -2.44 -8.06 1.99
C HIS A 92 -1.93 -7.90 3.44
N THR A 93 -1.49 -6.71 3.82
CA THR A 93 -0.97 -6.44 5.18
C THR A 93 -2.06 -6.41 6.26
N VAL A 94 -3.34 -6.33 5.90
CA VAL A 94 -4.46 -6.39 6.87
C VAL A 94 -4.73 -7.81 7.37
N THR A 95 -4.18 -8.83 6.71
CA THR A 95 -4.39 -10.24 7.05
C THR A 95 -3.51 -10.68 8.22
N SER A 96 -3.73 -11.89 8.70
CA SER A 96 -2.94 -12.48 9.80
C SER A 96 -1.44 -12.53 9.52
N TRP A 97 -1.03 -12.65 8.24
CA TRP A 97 0.36 -12.54 7.82
C TRP A 97 0.95 -11.14 8.02
N GLY A 98 0.13 -10.11 7.91
CA GLY A 98 0.53 -8.72 8.15
C GLY A 98 0.62 -8.37 9.64
N ARG A 99 -0.02 -9.13 10.54
CA ARG A 99 -0.05 -8.85 11.99
C ARG A 99 1.34 -8.83 12.63
N ASP A 100 2.21 -9.76 12.24
CA ASP A 100 3.57 -9.85 12.79
C ASP A 100 4.47 -8.73 12.26
N PHE A 101 4.10 -8.11 11.15
CA PHE A 101 4.90 -7.10 10.47
C PHE A 101 4.35 -5.67 10.58
N ARG A 102 3.00 -5.52 10.70
CA ARG A 102 2.32 -4.22 10.69
C ARG A 102 1.04 -4.24 11.53
N ALA A 103 1.21 -4.17 12.84
CA ALA A 103 0.11 -4.09 13.79
C ALA A 103 -0.90 -2.95 13.48
N ASP A 104 -0.45 -1.92 12.76
CA ASP A 104 -1.25 -0.73 12.45
C ASP A 104 -2.32 -0.94 11.37
N TYR A 105 -2.30 -2.08 10.65
CA TYR A 105 -3.28 -2.38 9.60
C TYR A 105 -4.47 -3.21 10.09
N TRP A 106 -4.28 -4.05 11.11
CA TRP A 106 -5.33 -4.97 11.54
C TRP A 106 -6.59 -4.27 12.07
N PHE A 107 -6.45 -3.05 12.61
CA PHE A 107 -7.59 -2.30 13.11
C PHE A 107 -8.44 -1.66 12.00
N LEU A 108 -7.98 -1.65 10.74
CA LEU A 108 -8.72 -1.02 9.63
C LEU A 108 -10.09 -1.63 9.42
N GLY A 109 -10.25 -2.93 9.64
CA GLY A 109 -11.55 -3.60 9.57
C GLY A 109 -12.53 -3.02 10.59
N ASP A 110 -12.15 -2.96 11.86
CA ASP A 110 -12.95 -2.37 12.93
C ASP A 110 -13.20 -0.88 12.72
N TYR A 111 -12.21 -0.18 12.16
CA TYR A 111 -12.33 1.23 11.81
C TYR A 111 -13.41 1.43 10.74
N LEU A 112 -13.36 0.70 9.64
CA LEU A 112 -14.33 0.78 8.55
C LEU A 112 -15.73 0.38 9.02
N GLU A 113 -15.85 -0.65 9.87
CA GLU A 113 -17.12 -1.06 10.46
C GLU A 113 -17.71 0.06 11.31
N ARG A 114 -16.92 0.71 12.16
CA ARG A 114 -17.36 1.87 12.96
C ARG A 114 -17.83 3.01 12.08
N GLN A 115 -17.12 3.34 10.99
CA GLN A 115 -17.54 4.38 10.06
C GLN A 115 -18.91 4.06 9.43
N ARG A 116 -19.12 2.81 9.01
CA ARG A 116 -20.42 2.37 8.47
C ARG A 116 -21.54 2.46 9.49
N LYS A 117 -21.31 2.06 10.75
CA LYS A 117 -22.26 2.19 11.88
C LYS A 117 -22.62 3.66 12.15
N ASN A 118 -21.69 4.58 11.93
CA ASN A 118 -21.92 6.02 12.05
C ASN A 118 -22.58 6.64 10.80
N GLY A 119 -23.03 5.82 9.85
CA GLY A 119 -23.72 6.27 8.64
C GLY A 119 -22.81 6.78 7.53
N LEU A 120 -21.49 6.62 7.66
CA LEU A 120 -20.53 6.99 6.62
C LEU A 120 -20.36 5.84 5.63
N HIS A 121 -20.85 6.03 4.42
CA HIS A 121 -20.73 5.06 3.34
C HIS A 121 -19.91 5.63 2.20
N PHE A 122 -18.84 4.93 1.84
CA PHE A 122 -17.95 5.28 0.74
C PHE A 122 -17.40 4.01 0.09
N PRO A 123 -17.05 4.06 -1.21
CA PRO A 123 -16.39 2.95 -1.89
C PRO A 123 -15.03 2.67 -1.27
N VAL A 124 -14.68 1.39 -1.17
CA VAL A 124 -13.36 0.93 -0.72
C VAL A 124 -12.68 0.22 -1.89
N LEU A 125 -11.45 0.60 -2.19
CA LEU A 125 -10.59 -0.03 -3.19
C LEU A 125 -9.36 -0.61 -2.48
N CYS A 126 -9.13 -1.90 -2.64
CA CYS A 126 -7.96 -2.59 -2.12
C CYS A 126 -7.00 -2.90 -3.25
N LEU A 127 -5.73 -2.57 -3.08
CA LEU A 127 -4.66 -2.81 -4.05
C LEU A 127 -3.58 -3.66 -3.40
N THR A 128 -3.09 -4.66 -4.10
CA THR A 128 -1.94 -5.46 -3.70
C THR A 128 -1.32 -6.16 -4.91
N ALA A 129 0.00 -6.29 -4.89
CA ALA A 129 0.75 -7.03 -5.91
C ALA A 129 1.05 -8.48 -5.49
N THR A 130 0.87 -8.84 -4.23
CA THR A 130 1.40 -10.07 -3.61
C THR A 130 0.33 -10.95 -2.97
N ALA A 131 -0.96 -10.75 -3.28
CA ALA A 131 -2.02 -11.57 -2.72
C ALA A 131 -2.14 -12.93 -3.43
N VAL A 132 -2.18 -14.00 -2.66
CA VAL A 132 -2.56 -15.33 -3.13
C VAL A 132 -4.10 -15.39 -3.19
N TYR A 133 -4.64 -15.93 -4.29
CA TYR A 133 -6.06 -16.15 -4.48
C TYR A 133 -6.36 -17.64 -4.62
N GLY A 134 -7.26 -18.10 -3.78
CA GLY A 134 -7.61 -19.54 -3.72
C GLY A 134 -6.61 -20.38 -2.94
N GLY A 135 -7.06 -21.58 -2.53
CA GLY A 135 -6.26 -22.52 -1.77
C GLY A 135 -6.38 -22.31 -0.24
N LYS A 136 -5.40 -22.90 0.48
CA LYS A 136 -5.43 -22.93 1.95
C LYS A 136 -5.12 -21.58 2.59
N ASP A 137 -4.28 -20.79 1.91
CA ASP A 137 -3.80 -19.48 2.39
C ASP A 137 -4.31 -18.38 1.44
N ASP A 138 -5.65 -18.23 1.33
CA ASP A 138 -6.29 -17.25 0.46
C ASP A 138 -6.26 -15.85 1.08
N VAL A 139 -5.20 -15.10 0.78
CA VAL A 139 -4.99 -13.71 1.25
C VAL A 139 -6.10 -12.77 0.77
N VAL A 140 -6.68 -13.02 -0.41
CA VAL A 140 -7.77 -12.19 -0.94
C VAL A 140 -9.02 -12.37 -0.09
N GLN A 141 -9.39 -13.62 0.20
CA GLN A 141 -10.56 -13.91 1.02
C GLN A 141 -10.39 -13.41 2.47
N ASP A 142 -9.19 -13.55 3.03
CA ASP A 142 -8.86 -13.00 4.34
C ASP A 142 -8.97 -11.48 4.37
N THR A 143 -8.48 -10.80 3.33
CA THR A 143 -8.61 -9.34 3.18
C THR A 143 -10.08 -8.91 3.11
N ILE A 144 -10.90 -9.60 2.32
CA ILE A 144 -12.35 -9.35 2.20
C ILE A 144 -13.01 -9.46 3.57
N SER A 145 -12.72 -10.54 4.30
CA SER A 145 -13.31 -10.82 5.61
C SER A 145 -12.86 -9.79 6.65
N THR A 146 -11.57 -9.49 6.71
CA THR A 146 -11.00 -8.55 7.69
C THR A 146 -11.52 -7.14 7.51
N LEU A 147 -11.63 -6.65 6.27
CA LEU A 147 -12.15 -5.32 5.98
C LEU A 147 -13.69 -5.27 5.90
N GLY A 148 -14.38 -6.39 6.06
CA GLY A 148 -15.84 -6.49 5.99
C GLY A 148 -16.38 -6.01 4.64
N LEU A 149 -15.74 -6.40 3.53
CA LEU A 149 -16.17 -6.02 2.19
C LEU A 149 -17.35 -6.89 1.75
N ASN A 150 -18.45 -6.25 1.36
CA ASN A 150 -19.64 -6.95 0.93
C ASN A 150 -19.66 -7.07 -0.60
N GLN A 151 -19.60 -8.30 -1.11
CA GLN A 151 -19.64 -8.62 -2.54
C GLN A 151 -18.68 -7.77 -3.39
N PRO A 152 -17.36 -7.75 -3.07
CA PRO A 152 -16.42 -6.93 -3.81
C PRO A 152 -16.24 -7.45 -5.24
N ILE A 153 -15.97 -6.54 -6.17
CA ILE A 153 -15.55 -6.90 -7.52
C ILE A 153 -14.05 -7.19 -7.47
N LEU A 154 -13.64 -8.36 -7.96
CA LEU A 154 -12.25 -8.78 -8.00
C LEU A 154 -11.67 -8.59 -9.39
N TYR A 155 -10.53 -7.89 -9.46
CA TYR A 155 -9.71 -7.77 -10.65
C TYR A 155 -8.40 -8.50 -10.42
N LEU A 156 -8.24 -9.67 -11.03
CA LEU A 156 -7.05 -10.50 -10.90
C LEU A 156 -6.18 -10.30 -12.15
N GLY A 157 -4.99 -9.72 -11.95
CA GLY A 157 -3.99 -9.55 -12.99
C GLY A 157 -3.18 -10.83 -13.22
N ARG A 158 -2.48 -10.90 -14.37
CA ARG A 158 -1.46 -11.93 -14.59
C ARG A 158 -0.24 -11.59 -13.73
N VAL A 159 0.16 -12.53 -12.87
CA VAL A 159 1.30 -12.37 -11.96
C VAL A 159 2.62 -12.78 -12.63
N ARG A 160 2.54 -13.60 -13.70
CA ARG A 160 3.73 -14.10 -14.40
C ARG A 160 4.45 -12.95 -15.12
N ARG A 161 5.70 -12.79 -14.79
CA ARG A 161 6.63 -11.89 -15.48
C ARG A 161 7.45 -12.72 -16.46
N ASP A 162 7.11 -12.65 -17.74
CA ASP A 162 7.77 -13.42 -18.80
C ASP A 162 9.24 -13.01 -19.03
N ASN A 163 9.68 -11.90 -18.40
CA ASN A 163 11.05 -11.41 -18.42
C ASN A 163 11.87 -11.82 -17.19
N ILE A 164 11.35 -12.67 -16.32
CA ILE A 164 12.06 -13.18 -15.14
C ILE A 164 12.09 -14.70 -15.23
N ASP A 165 13.28 -15.25 -15.30
CA ASP A 165 13.55 -16.67 -15.23
C ASP A 165 14.08 -17.02 -13.84
N PHE A 166 13.61 -18.15 -13.31
CA PHE A 166 14.08 -18.68 -12.02
C PHE A 166 15.09 -19.78 -12.30
N ASP A 167 16.33 -19.57 -11.87
CA ASP A 167 17.39 -20.58 -11.86
C ASP A 167 17.55 -21.11 -10.44
N ILE A 168 17.16 -22.38 -10.21
CA ILE A 168 17.10 -22.98 -8.89
C ILE A 168 18.30 -23.93 -8.73
N HIS A 169 19.22 -23.57 -7.84
CA HIS A 169 20.36 -24.40 -7.49
C HIS A 169 20.14 -25.05 -6.11
N PRO A 170 19.96 -26.39 -6.04
CA PRO A 170 19.88 -27.08 -4.76
C PRO A 170 21.24 -27.02 -4.05
N LEU A 171 21.22 -26.68 -2.76
CA LEU A 171 22.40 -26.76 -1.91
C LEU A 171 22.69 -28.25 -1.62
N ASP A 172 23.81 -28.74 -2.11
CA ASP A 172 24.25 -30.09 -1.76
C ASP A 172 24.71 -30.13 -0.30
N LYS A 173 24.18 -31.09 0.47
CA LYS A 173 24.47 -31.23 1.91
C LYS A 173 25.88 -31.74 2.21
N GLN A 174 26.66 -32.06 1.19
CA GLN A 174 27.98 -32.68 1.32
C GLN A 174 29.17 -31.73 1.20
N THR A 175 28.95 -30.43 1.04
CA THR A 175 30.05 -29.44 1.01
C THR A 175 30.28 -28.89 2.41
N ASP A 176 31.56 -28.89 2.85
CA ASP A 176 32.01 -28.27 4.10
C ASP A 176 31.89 -26.74 4.13
N GLU A 177 31.49 -26.16 3.04
CA GLU A 177 31.24 -24.73 2.89
C GLU A 177 30.00 -24.31 3.67
N SER A 178 30.08 -23.20 4.41
CA SER A 178 28.90 -22.67 5.07
C SER A 178 27.84 -22.30 4.02
N ARG A 179 26.55 -22.46 4.34
CA ARG A 179 25.46 -22.11 3.41
C ARG A 179 25.55 -20.69 2.88
N ASP A 180 26.03 -19.78 3.70
CA ASP A 180 26.11 -18.37 3.34
C ASP A 180 27.31 -18.08 2.45
N GLU A 181 28.42 -18.76 2.66
CA GLU A 181 29.61 -18.68 1.82
C GLU A 181 29.31 -19.21 0.41
N PHE A 182 28.66 -20.38 0.31
CA PHE A 182 28.21 -20.92 -0.98
C PHE A 182 27.29 -19.93 -1.73
N LYS A 183 26.30 -19.33 -1.05
CA LYS A 183 25.40 -18.36 -1.68
C LYS A 183 26.15 -17.14 -2.22
N VAL A 184 27.07 -16.59 -1.43
CA VAL A 184 27.87 -15.41 -1.82
C VAL A 184 28.73 -15.74 -3.04
N ASN A 185 29.45 -16.87 -3.01
CA ASN A 185 30.32 -17.29 -4.10
C ASN A 185 29.52 -17.56 -5.38
N HIS A 186 28.38 -18.26 -5.27
CA HIS A 186 27.52 -18.58 -6.42
C HIS A 186 26.94 -17.31 -7.06
N VAL A 187 26.43 -16.36 -6.25
CA VAL A 187 25.91 -15.08 -6.74
C VAL A 187 27.01 -14.27 -7.40
N ALA A 188 28.19 -14.18 -6.78
CA ALA A 188 29.33 -13.46 -7.35
C ALA A 188 29.76 -14.03 -8.72
N GLN A 189 29.81 -15.38 -8.83
CA GLN A 189 30.10 -16.03 -10.11
C GLN A 189 29.05 -15.72 -11.18
N LYS A 190 27.75 -15.81 -10.84
CA LYS A 190 26.66 -15.51 -11.76
C LYS A 190 26.68 -14.07 -12.23
N ILE A 191 26.95 -13.12 -11.35
CA ILE A 191 27.10 -11.70 -11.72
C ILE A 191 28.27 -11.55 -12.72
N ALA A 192 29.41 -12.17 -12.47
CA ALA A 192 30.55 -12.11 -13.36
C ALA A 192 30.24 -12.70 -14.75
N GLU A 193 29.54 -13.84 -14.82
CA GLU A 193 29.06 -14.44 -16.07
C GLU A 193 28.16 -13.47 -16.86
N TYR A 194 27.14 -12.87 -16.22
CA TYR A 194 26.20 -11.95 -16.86
C TYR A 194 26.87 -10.65 -17.34
N VAL A 195 27.81 -10.10 -16.55
CA VAL A 195 28.58 -8.91 -16.96
C VAL A 195 29.43 -9.23 -18.19
N THR A 196 30.04 -10.42 -18.23
CA THR A 196 30.87 -10.84 -19.37
C THR A 196 30.03 -11.07 -20.63
N GLU A 197 28.79 -11.55 -20.49
CA GLU A 197 27.86 -11.78 -21.60
C GLU A 197 27.13 -10.49 -22.04
N GLY A 198 27.36 -9.34 -21.39
CA GLY A 198 26.69 -8.07 -21.67
C GLY A 198 25.20 -8.05 -21.39
N LYS A 199 24.71 -9.00 -20.58
CA LYS A 199 23.32 -9.02 -20.10
C LYS A 199 23.14 -7.97 -19.00
N LYS A 200 22.08 -7.17 -19.12
CA LYS A 200 21.70 -6.16 -18.13
C LYS A 200 20.65 -6.71 -17.19
#